data_50bdce1fbefc85775c8095d2fe50e955
#
_entry.id   50bdce1fbefc85775c8095d2fe50e955
#
_cell.length_a   1.000
_cell.length_b   1.000
_cell.length_c   1.000
_cell.angle_alpha   90.00
_cell.angle_beta   90.00
_cell.angle_gamma   90.00
#
_symmetry.space_group_name_H-M   'P 1'
#
loop_
_entity.id
_entity.type
_entity.pdbx_description
1 polymer ?
#
loop_
_entity_poly.entity_id
_entity_poly.type
_entity_poly.pdbx_seq_one_letter_code
_entity_poly.pdbx_strand_id
1 'polypeptide(L)'
;MELAWTLCRYIGQQCTIVEQDWDGMIPALIMRKFDAIMAGMSITAERQKAISFSQGYADEVASLAVMKGSNLEGLDTPAGINLTKPNAAAKKALKTLTSALAGKTVCVQTATIHQNFLDSGDVGKVNVRTYK
;
A
#
# COMPACT_ATOMS: atom_id res chain seq x y z
N MET A 1 -9.63 -13.34 2.59
CA MET A 1 -9.92 -14.35 3.65
C MET A 1 -9.84 -15.78 3.17
N GLU A 2 -10.28 -16.11 1.96
CA GLU A 2 -10.26 -17.47 1.40
C GLU A 2 -8.86 -18.12 1.38
N LEU A 3 -7.83 -17.37 0.98
CA LEU A 3 -6.45 -17.82 0.98
C LEU A 3 -5.95 -18.21 2.39
N ALA A 4 -6.31 -17.43 3.42
CA ALA A 4 -5.94 -17.74 4.80
C ALA A 4 -6.54 -19.06 5.28
N TRP A 5 -7.83 -19.29 5.02
CA TRP A 5 -8.48 -20.57 5.34
C TRP A 5 -7.89 -21.75 4.57
N THR A 6 -7.53 -21.52 3.30
CA THR A 6 -6.90 -22.58 2.50
C THR A 6 -5.53 -22.94 3.04
N LEU A 7 -4.73 -21.94 3.44
CA LEU A 7 -3.43 -22.16 4.07
C LEU A 7 -3.56 -22.94 5.38
N CYS A 8 -4.47 -22.54 6.26
CA CYS A 8 -4.70 -23.23 7.54
C CYS A 8 -5.07 -24.70 7.34
N ARG A 9 -5.94 -25.02 6.38
CA ARG A 9 -6.27 -26.40 6.02
C ARG A 9 -5.06 -27.15 5.48
N TYR A 10 -4.26 -26.50 4.63
CA TYR A 10 -3.08 -27.14 4.04
C TYR A 10 -2.04 -27.54 5.07
N ILE A 11 -1.81 -26.68 6.08
CA ILE A 11 -0.87 -26.98 7.17
C ILE A 11 -1.48 -27.79 8.32
N GLY A 12 -2.76 -28.18 8.22
CA GLY A 12 -3.45 -28.98 9.23
C GLY A 12 -3.70 -28.23 10.55
N GLN A 13 -3.80 -26.92 10.53
CA GLN A 13 -4.03 -26.10 11.73
C GLN A 13 -5.45 -25.53 11.77
N GLN A 14 -6.00 -25.44 12.97
CA GLN A 14 -7.20 -24.66 13.21
C GLN A 14 -6.81 -23.20 13.44
N CYS A 15 -7.30 -22.29 12.58
CA CYS A 15 -7.00 -20.87 12.68
C CYS A 15 -8.25 -20.10 13.13
N THR A 16 -8.03 -19.07 13.94
CA THR A 16 -9.02 -18.06 14.24
C THR A 16 -8.60 -16.77 13.54
N ILE A 17 -9.48 -16.20 12.73
CA ILE A 17 -9.22 -14.92 12.05
C ILE A 17 -9.78 -13.80 12.91
N VAL A 18 -8.96 -12.82 13.24
CA VAL A 18 -9.31 -11.63 14.03
C VAL A 18 -9.16 -10.38 13.18
N GLU A 19 -10.03 -9.41 13.38
CA GLU A 19 -9.94 -8.10 12.73
C GLU A 19 -9.04 -7.17 13.54
N GLN A 20 -8.24 -6.38 12.83
CA GLN A 20 -7.34 -5.40 13.42
C GLN A 20 -7.19 -4.21 12.47
N ASP A 21 -7.24 -2.99 13.03
CA ASP A 21 -6.91 -1.78 12.29
C ASP A 21 -5.50 -1.85 11.71
N TRP A 22 -5.32 -1.35 10.50
CA TRP A 22 -4.09 -1.46 9.74
C TRP A 22 -2.87 -0.93 10.50
N ASP A 23 -2.98 0.25 11.09
CA ASP A 23 -1.90 0.91 11.86
C ASP A 23 -1.52 0.16 13.14
N GLY A 24 -2.43 -0.68 13.64
CA GLY A 24 -2.23 -1.51 14.83
C GLY A 24 -1.69 -2.91 14.58
N MET A 25 -1.61 -3.38 13.33
CA MET A 25 -1.27 -4.78 13.03
C MET A 25 0.13 -5.18 13.51
N ILE A 26 1.17 -4.42 13.15
CA ILE A 26 2.55 -4.73 13.54
C ILE A 26 2.75 -4.64 15.05
N PRO A 27 2.30 -3.57 15.75
CA PRO A 27 2.33 -3.52 17.20
C PRO A 27 1.61 -4.70 17.87
N ALA A 28 0.45 -5.08 17.38
CA ALA A 28 -0.31 -6.19 17.94
C ALA A 28 0.37 -7.56 17.74
N LEU A 29 1.03 -7.79 16.59
CA LEU A 29 1.84 -8.97 16.34
C LEU A 29 3.04 -9.03 17.31
N ILE A 30 3.75 -7.92 17.50
CA ILE A 30 4.87 -7.85 18.45
C ILE A 30 4.40 -8.14 19.89
N MET A 31 3.21 -7.66 20.26
CA MET A 31 2.58 -7.95 21.55
C MET A 31 1.95 -9.36 21.64
N ARG A 32 2.11 -10.19 20.60
CA ARG A 32 1.58 -11.56 20.55
C ARG A 32 0.06 -11.66 20.72
N LYS A 33 -0.69 -10.65 20.25
CA LYS A 33 -2.16 -10.72 20.23
C LYS A 33 -2.67 -11.69 19.16
N PHE A 34 -1.85 -12.01 18.17
CA PHE A 34 -2.04 -13.04 17.16
C PHE A 34 -0.67 -13.49 16.64
N ASP A 35 -0.63 -14.60 15.92
CA ASP A 35 0.60 -15.28 15.52
C ASP A 35 1.11 -14.86 14.14
N ALA A 36 0.23 -14.38 13.26
CA ALA A 36 0.58 -13.96 11.90
C ALA A 36 -0.36 -12.88 11.35
N ILE A 37 0.15 -12.09 10.41
CA ILE A 37 -0.62 -11.12 9.63
C ILE A 37 -0.76 -11.65 8.19
N MET A 38 -1.98 -11.68 7.68
CA MET A 38 -2.27 -11.98 6.28
C MET A 38 -3.24 -10.94 5.70
N ALA A 39 -2.70 -9.83 5.24
CA ALA A 39 -3.46 -8.64 4.86
C ALA A 39 -2.90 -7.91 3.62
N GLY A 40 -2.16 -8.60 2.72
CA GLY A 40 -1.52 -7.94 1.58
C GLY A 40 -0.46 -6.91 2.00
N MET A 41 0.19 -7.14 3.13
CA MET A 41 1.17 -6.19 3.66
C MET A 41 2.46 -6.23 2.83
N SER A 42 2.81 -5.10 2.21
CA SER A 42 4.04 -4.97 1.43
C SER A 42 5.28 -5.19 2.28
N ILE A 43 6.22 -5.98 1.76
CA ILE A 43 7.53 -6.21 2.37
C ILE A 43 8.38 -4.95 2.17
N THR A 44 8.80 -4.32 3.26
CA THR A 44 9.70 -3.17 3.23
C THR A 44 10.86 -3.36 4.20
N ALA A 45 12.01 -2.77 3.89
CA ALA A 45 13.19 -2.84 4.77
C ALA A 45 12.93 -2.30 6.18
N GLU A 46 12.04 -1.31 6.30
CA GLU A 46 11.65 -0.76 7.60
C GLU A 46 10.84 -1.76 8.41
N ARG A 47 9.81 -2.38 7.81
CA ARG A 47 8.99 -3.40 8.47
C ARG A 47 9.80 -4.64 8.84
N GLN A 48 10.76 -5.03 7.99
CA GLN A 48 11.66 -6.16 8.25
C GLN A 48 12.59 -5.96 9.45
N LYS A 49 12.80 -4.73 9.91
CA LYS A 49 13.52 -4.47 11.18
C LYS A 49 12.71 -4.89 12.41
N ALA A 50 11.38 -4.89 12.30
CA ALA A 50 10.49 -5.14 13.42
C ALA A 50 9.86 -6.55 13.39
N ILE A 51 9.59 -7.08 12.20
CA ILE A 51 8.92 -8.37 11.99
C ILE A 51 9.54 -9.15 10.84
N SER A 52 9.37 -10.47 10.83
CA SER A 52 9.75 -11.34 9.72
C SER A 52 8.63 -11.48 8.70
N PHE A 53 8.99 -11.68 7.44
CA PHE A 53 8.05 -11.94 6.36
C PHE A 53 8.31 -13.31 5.71
N SER A 54 7.26 -13.93 5.19
CA SER A 54 7.37 -15.01 4.21
C SER A 54 7.86 -14.48 2.86
N GLN A 55 7.99 -15.35 1.88
CA GLN A 55 8.09 -14.90 0.48
C GLN A 55 6.81 -14.18 0.06
N GLY A 56 6.92 -13.27 -0.93
CA GLY A 56 5.76 -12.61 -1.51
C GLY A 56 4.82 -13.63 -2.15
N TYR A 57 3.52 -13.50 -1.90
CA TYR A 57 2.50 -14.38 -2.45
C TYR A 57 1.60 -13.68 -3.49
N ALA A 58 1.72 -12.37 -3.65
CA ALA A 58 1.03 -11.59 -4.66
C ALA A 58 1.82 -10.30 -5.00
N ASP A 59 1.69 -9.85 -6.22
CA ASP A 59 2.11 -8.52 -6.64
C ASP A 59 0.87 -7.67 -6.89
N GLU A 60 0.85 -6.44 -6.35
CA GLU A 60 -0.27 -5.52 -6.48
C GLU A 60 0.17 -4.20 -7.11
N VAL A 61 -0.73 -3.62 -7.90
CA VAL A 61 -0.52 -2.31 -8.53
C VAL A 61 -1.33 -1.26 -7.77
N ALA A 62 -0.67 -0.21 -7.31
CA ALA A 62 -1.34 0.93 -6.72
C ALA A 62 -2.01 1.79 -7.81
N SER A 63 -3.23 2.25 -7.54
CA SER A 63 -3.98 3.12 -8.44
C SER A 63 -4.59 4.30 -7.67
N LEU A 64 -4.73 5.43 -8.33
CA LEU A 64 -5.50 6.57 -7.83
C LEU A 64 -6.94 6.47 -8.32
N ALA A 65 -7.89 6.43 -7.38
CA ALA A 65 -9.31 6.55 -7.70
C ALA A 65 -9.71 8.03 -7.77
N VAL A 66 -10.44 8.40 -8.80
CA VAL A 66 -10.92 9.76 -9.03
C VAL A 66 -12.39 9.74 -9.40
N MET A 67 -13.08 10.86 -9.21
CA MET A 67 -14.48 10.98 -9.64
C MET A 67 -14.57 10.89 -11.16
N LYS A 68 -15.53 10.10 -11.64
CA LYS A 68 -15.86 10.01 -13.08
C LYS A 68 -16.24 11.39 -13.61
N GLY A 69 -15.70 11.75 -14.77
CA GLY A 69 -15.89 13.07 -15.37
C GLY A 69 -15.03 14.19 -14.76
N SER A 70 -14.15 13.88 -13.82
CA SER A 70 -13.22 14.87 -13.28
C SER A 70 -12.05 15.14 -14.25
N ASN A 71 -11.38 16.28 -14.08
CA ASN A 71 -10.18 16.63 -14.85
C ASN A 71 -8.96 15.73 -14.55
N LEU A 72 -9.08 14.81 -13.60
CA LEU A 72 -8.07 13.81 -13.27
C LEU A 72 -8.33 12.46 -13.97
N GLU A 73 -9.52 12.30 -14.59
CA GLU A 73 -9.83 11.09 -15.35
C GLU A 73 -9.00 11.04 -16.64
N GLY A 74 -8.47 9.87 -16.97
CA GLY A 74 -7.70 9.66 -18.21
C GLY A 74 -6.31 10.30 -18.22
N LEU A 75 -5.70 10.54 -17.06
CA LEU A 75 -4.31 10.97 -17.01
C LEU A 75 -3.41 9.95 -17.74
N ASP A 76 -2.58 10.44 -18.68
CA ASP A 76 -1.60 9.62 -19.41
C ASP A 76 -0.46 9.20 -18.48
N THR A 77 -0.77 8.22 -17.64
CA THR A 77 0.22 7.52 -16.81
C THR A 77 0.29 6.08 -17.25
N PRO A 78 1.47 5.60 -17.71
CA PRO A 78 1.61 4.21 -18.11
C PRO A 78 1.24 3.25 -16.97
N ALA A 79 0.51 2.18 -17.27
CA ALA A 79 0.18 1.15 -16.28
C ALA A 79 1.45 0.42 -15.82
N GLY A 80 1.49 0.05 -14.53
CA GLY A 80 2.53 -0.83 -13.99
C GLY A 80 3.93 -0.21 -13.89
N ILE A 81 4.04 1.09 -13.68
CA ILE A 81 5.35 1.73 -13.45
C ILE A 81 5.90 1.34 -12.09
N ASN A 82 7.10 0.78 -12.08
CA ASN A 82 7.83 0.55 -10.85
C ASN A 82 8.57 1.84 -10.45
N LEU A 83 8.05 2.55 -9.45
CA LEU A 83 8.62 3.80 -8.94
C LEU A 83 9.90 3.59 -8.13
N THR A 84 10.18 2.37 -7.68
CA THR A 84 11.43 2.05 -6.95
C THR A 84 12.63 1.88 -7.89
N LYS A 85 12.38 1.74 -9.20
CA LYS A 85 13.41 1.66 -10.24
C LYS A 85 13.25 2.82 -11.21
N PRO A 86 13.82 3.99 -10.93
CA PRO A 86 13.63 5.19 -11.72
C PRO A 86 14.14 4.97 -13.16
N ASN A 87 13.23 5.17 -14.10
CA ASN A 87 13.50 5.18 -15.54
C ASN A 87 12.78 6.37 -16.19
N ALA A 88 12.96 6.57 -17.49
CA ALA A 88 12.35 7.69 -18.20
C ALA A 88 10.81 7.71 -18.11
N ALA A 89 10.17 6.52 -18.17
CA ALA A 89 8.71 6.40 -18.04
C ALA A 89 8.23 6.79 -16.63
N ALA A 90 8.93 6.32 -15.58
CA ALA A 90 8.62 6.69 -14.20
C ALA A 90 8.77 8.22 -13.97
N LYS A 91 9.85 8.83 -14.50
CA LYS A 91 10.03 10.30 -14.41
C LYS A 91 8.92 11.07 -15.12
N LYS A 92 8.51 10.61 -16.33
CA LYS A 92 7.39 11.21 -17.06
C LYS A 92 6.09 11.11 -16.26
N ALA A 93 5.78 9.94 -15.72
CA ALA A 93 4.56 9.70 -14.93
C ALA A 93 4.55 10.55 -13.64
N LEU A 94 5.66 10.61 -12.91
CA LEU A 94 5.78 11.45 -11.72
C LEU A 94 5.55 12.93 -12.06
N LYS A 95 6.11 13.43 -13.16
CA LYS A 95 5.88 14.80 -13.61
C LYS A 95 4.40 15.05 -13.93
N THR A 96 3.73 14.13 -14.61
CA THR A 96 2.29 14.20 -14.91
C THR A 96 1.48 14.23 -13.60
N LEU A 97 1.76 13.32 -12.67
CA LEU A 97 1.08 13.27 -11.37
C LEU A 97 1.32 14.53 -10.55
N THR A 98 2.56 15.02 -10.46
CA THR A 98 2.90 16.27 -9.77
C THR A 98 2.07 17.45 -10.28
N SER A 99 1.97 17.59 -11.60
CA SER A 99 1.18 18.68 -12.20
C SER A 99 -0.32 18.53 -11.95
N ALA A 100 -0.84 17.30 -12.07
CA ALA A 100 -2.26 17.01 -11.93
C ALA A 100 -2.75 17.11 -10.47
N LEU A 101 -1.91 16.72 -9.50
CA LEU A 101 -2.25 16.69 -8.08
C LEU A 101 -1.87 17.98 -7.33
N ALA A 102 -1.22 18.95 -7.98
CA ALA A 102 -0.80 20.20 -7.35
C ALA A 102 -1.97 20.88 -6.62
N GLY A 103 -1.82 21.09 -5.31
CA GLY A 103 -2.85 21.70 -4.45
C GLY A 103 -4.12 20.88 -4.23
N LYS A 104 -4.17 19.64 -4.75
CA LYS A 104 -5.30 18.74 -4.52
C LYS A 104 -5.20 18.08 -3.15
N THR A 105 -6.35 17.64 -2.63
CA THR A 105 -6.41 16.78 -1.45
C THR A 105 -6.45 15.31 -1.88
N VAL A 106 -5.52 14.52 -1.39
CA VAL A 106 -5.43 13.09 -1.63
C VAL A 106 -5.67 12.34 -0.33
N CYS A 107 -6.64 11.42 -0.36
CA CYS A 107 -6.98 10.56 0.78
C CYS A 107 -6.17 9.26 0.68
N VAL A 108 -5.63 8.81 1.79
CA VAL A 108 -4.82 7.59 1.87
C VAL A 108 -5.01 6.90 3.21
N GLN A 109 -4.90 5.58 3.24
CA GLN A 109 -4.92 4.85 4.49
C GLN A 109 -3.60 5.09 5.26
N THR A 110 -3.73 5.33 6.58
CA THR A 110 -2.58 5.59 7.46
C THR A 110 -1.63 4.39 7.53
N ALA A 111 -0.35 4.63 7.78
CA ALA A 111 0.71 3.62 7.93
C ALA A 111 0.89 2.69 6.71
N THR A 112 0.51 3.14 5.52
CA THR A 112 0.72 2.40 4.25
C THR A 112 1.93 2.93 3.47
N ILE A 113 2.42 2.11 2.54
CA ILE A 113 3.45 2.54 1.58
C ILE A 113 2.93 3.67 0.68
N HIS A 114 1.61 3.74 0.46
CA HIS A 114 0.98 4.81 -0.32
C HIS A 114 1.05 6.15 0.40
N GLN A 115 0.86 6.16 1.73
CA GLN A 115 1.08 7.36 2.53
C GLN A 115 2.55 7.80 2.44
N ASN A 116 3.50 6.89 2.66
CA ASN A 116 4.92 7.21 2.56
C ASN A 116 5.29 7.79 1.19
N PHE A 117 4.70 7.28 0.11
CA PHE A 117 4.90 7.80 -1.23
C PHE A 117 4.36 9.24 -1.41
N LEU A 118 3.20 9.55 -0.85
CA LEU A 118 2.66 10.92 -0.89
C LEU A 118 3.49 11.89 -0.03
N ASP A 119 3.96 11.42 1.12
CA ASP A 119 4.75 12.20 2.08
C ASP A 119 6.22 12.38 1.62
N SER A 120 6.73 11.54 0.70
CA SER A 120 8.09 11.66 0.15
C SER A 120 8.32 12.96 -0.64
N GLY A 121 7.24 13.56 -1.15
CA GLY A 121 7.30 14.73 -2.02
C GLY A 121 7.55 14.43 -3.50
N ASP A 122 7.67 13.15 -3.88
CA ASP A 122 7.90 12.74 -5.27
C ASP A 122 6.78 13.17 -6.22
N VAL A 123 5.57 13.34 -5.70
CA VAL A 123 4.40 13.88 -6.43
C VAL A 123 4.15 15.36 -6.16
N GLY A 124 5.16 16.08 -5.64
CA GLY A 124 5.06 17.49 -5.31
C GLY A 124 4.22 17.78 -4.07
N LYS A 125 3.73 19.00 -3.93
CA LYS A 125 2.93 19.41 -2.78
C LYS A 125 1.47 19.03 -2.98
N VAL A 126 1.02 18.01 -2.28
CA VAL A 126 -0.38 17.59 -2.17
C VAL A 126 -0.87 17.76 -0.73
N ASN A 127 -2.18 17.96 -0.53
CA ASN A 127 -2.78 17.96 0.79
C ASN A 127 -3.14 16.52 1.16
N VAL A 128 -2.29 15.85 1.93
CA VAL A 128 -2.53 14.45 2.36
C VAL A 128 -3.54 14.41 3.50
N ARG A 129 -4.59 13.59 3.37
CA ARG A 129 -5.51 13.24 4.46
C ARG A 129 -5.48 11.75 4.69
N THR A 130 -5.19 11.35 5.93
CA THR A 130 -5.11 9.95 6.32
C THR A 130 -6.41 9.48 6.97
N TYR A 131 -6.75 8.22 6.74
CA TYR A 131 -7.91 7.52 7.31
C TYR A 131 -7.46 6.15 7.80
N LYS A 132 -8.15 5.61 8.79
CA LYS A 132 -7.98 4.22 9.27
C LYS A 132 -8.66 3.22 8.36
#